data_b9cfd6b7e0c2101538600ee709b24bb7
#
_entry.id   b9cfd6b7e0c2101538600ee709b24bb7
#
_cell.length_a   1.000
_cell.length_b   1.000
_cell.length_c   1.000
_cell.angle_alpha   90.00
_cell.angle_beta   90.00
_cell.angle_gamma   90.00
#
_symmetry.space_group_name_H-M   'P 1'
#
loop_
_entity.id
_entity.type
_entity.pdbx_description
1 polymer ?
#
loop_
_entity_poly.entity_id
_entity_poly.type
_entity_poly.pdbx_seq_one_letter_code
_entity_poly.pdbx_strand_id
1 'polypeptide(L)'
;LWEFLSDGAMSKQLHPAKAAHDGALAALLASEGFTGASHIFEGKKGILNAMSRDPRPNMLTDNLEHLAERSDVWKINFVSFKVHSSCRHTHAAVDGAIRIADSNSFEIADIADVKIEIYSQALDLLDGVEPVTPWAAKFSLPFCVATALRYKDCTPSRFTEETILDQTTLALAEKISFDTKEDLDSMYPAAWPSRVMVRLQNGASYETQVDYPAGDPETDVTTEQLSEKFRSLAYPYLEHNTDSVIELVMQRTYAPKARELTDVIGHK
;
A
#
# COMPACT_ATOMS: atom_id res chain seq x y z
N LEU A 1 -9.77 -1.91 -13.50
CA LEU A 1 -11.10 -2.29 -13.04
C LEU A 1 -11.01 -2.76 -11.59
N TRP A 2 -12.03 -2.47 -10.77
CA TRP A 2 -12.02 -2.67 -9.31
C TRP A 2 -12.81 -3.91 -8.85
N GLU A 3 -13.43 -4.64 -9.77
CA GLU A 3 -14.28 -5.79 -9.48
C GLU A 3 -13.57 -6.92 -8.73
N PHE A 4 -12.22 -6.96 -8.77
CA PHE A 4 -11.43 -7.89 -7.97
C PHE A 4 -11.64 -7.76 -6.44
N LEU A 5 -12.23 -6.65 -5.98
CA LEU A 5 -12.55 -6.46 -4.56
C LEU A 5 -13.73 -7.32 -4.12
N SER A 6 -14.67 -7.63 -5.02
CA SER A 6 -15.89 -8.37 -4.69
C SER A 6 -15.64 -9.83 -4.31
N ASP A 7 -14.55 -10.43 -4.79
CA ASP A 7 -14.23 -11.85 -4.58
C ASP A 7 -12.78 -12.10 -4.14
N GLY A 8 -12.00 -11.03 -3.88
CA GLY A 8 -10.61 -11.13 -3.48
C GLY A 8 -9.71 -11.76 -4.56
N ALA A 9 -10.00 -11.51 -5.85
CA ALA A 9 -9.28 -12.12 -6.95
C ALA A 9 -7.84 -11.63 -7.10
N MET A 10 -6.97 -12.49 -7.60
CA MET A 10 -5.55 -12.19 -7.87
C MET A 10 -5.34 -11.21 -9.04
N SER A 11 -6.38 -10.89 -9.81
CA SER A 11 -6.28 -10.06 -11.02
C SER A 11 -5.72 -8.66 -10.79
N LYS A 12 -5.75 -8.15 -9.55
CA LYS A 12 -5.11 -6.88 -9.18
C LYS A 12 -3.61 -6.88 -9.50
N GLN A 13 -2.89 -7.98 -9.23
CA GLN A 13 -1.45 -8.07 -9.49
C GLN A 13 -1.14 -8.08 -10.98
N LEU A 14 -2.07 -8.55 -11.81
CA LEU A 14 -1.90 -8.58 -13.25
C LEU A 14 -1.88 -7.18 -13.87
N HIS A 15 -2.52 -6.17 -13.25
CA HIS A 15 -2.57 -4.81 -13.80
C HIS A 15 -1.18 -4.18 -13.96
N PRO A 16 -0.32 -4.09 -12.91
CA PRO A 16 1.03 -3.55 -13.07
C PRO A 16 1.93 -4.48 -13.89
N ALA A 17 1.76 -5.80 -13.79
CA ALA A 17 2.53 -6.75 -14.57
C ALA A 17 2.29 -6.58 -16.07
N LYS A 18 1.01 -6.42 -16.49
CA LYS A 18 0.66 -6.16 -17.88
C LYS A 18 1.19 -4.79 -18.35
N ALA A 19 1.10 -3.76 -17.54
CA ALA A 19 1.63 -2.45 -17.89
C ALA A 19 3.15 -2.48 -18.11
N ALA A 20 3.89 -3.18 -17.25
CA ALA A 20 5.33 -3.38 -17.39
C ALA A 20 5.69 -4.19 -18.65
N HIS A 21 4.97 -5.29 -18.91
CA HIS A 21 5.14 -6.11 -20.11
C HIS A 21 4.90 -5.29 -21.39
N ASP A 22 3.77 -4.56 -21.45
CA ASP A 22 3.39 -3.80 -22.64
C ASP A 22 4.37 -2.64 -22.89
N GLY A 23 4.86 -2.00 -21.81
CA GLY A 23 5.89 -0.96 -21.90
C GLY A 23 7.22 -1.48 -22.43
N ALA A 24 7.68 -2.63 -21.94
CA ALA A 24 8.90 -3.28 -22.44
C ALA A 24 8.76 -3.70 -23.92
N LEU A 25 7.63 -4.28 -24.29
CA LEU A 25 7.36 -4.67 -25.68
C LEU A 25 7.31 -3.43 -26.59
N ALA A 26 6.66 -2.35 -26.17
CA ALA A 26 6.60 -1.10 -26.93
C ALA A 26 8.01 -0.50 -27.16
N ALA A 27 8.86 -0.53 -26.14
CA ALA A 27 10.25 -0.06 -26.26
C ALA A 27 11.06 -0.91 -27.25
N LEU A 28 10.93 -2.23 -27.22
CA LEU A 28 11.57 -3.14 -28.16
C LEU A 28 11.08 -2.92 -29.61
N LEU A 29 9.78 -2.77 -29.80
CA LEU A 29 9.22 -2.46 -31.13
C LEU A 29 9.73 -1.11 -31.66
N ALA A 30 9.80 -0.09 -30.80
CA ALA A 30 10.32 1.21 -31.18
C ALA A 30 11.82 1.14 -31.56
N SER A 31 12.61 0.33 -30.86
CA SER A 31 14.04 0.11 -31.20
C SER A 31 14.24 -0.54 -32.58
N GLU A 32 13.27 -1.31 -33.05
CA GLU A 32 13.25 -1.93 -34.37
C GLU A 32 12.56 -1.03 -35.44
N GLY A 33 12.25 0.23 -35.10
CA GLY A 33 11.68 1.20 -36.04
C GLY A 33 10.15 1.19 -36.16
N PHE A 34 9.44 0.48 -35.28
CA PHE A 34 7.99 0.54 -35.24
C PHE A 34 7.53 1.93 -34.78
N THR A 35 6.60 2.55 -35.51
CA THR A 35 6.14 3.92 -35.25
C THR A 35 4.76 3.94 -34.59
N GLY A 36 4.59 4.85 -33.62
CA GLY A 36 3.30 5.16 -33.01
C GLY A 36 2.64 6.41 -33.57
N ALA A 37 1.39 6.65 -33.25
CA ALA A 37 0.68 7.86 -33.60
C ALA A 37 1.23 9.07 -32.82
N SER A 38 1.66 10.13 -33.52
CA SER A 38 2.27 11.31 -32.90
C SER A 38 1.34 12.10 -31.97
N HIS A 39 0.01 12.01 -32.15
CA HIS A 39 -1.00 12.70 -31.35
C HIS A 39 -1.85 11.72 -30.53
N ILE A 40 -1.23 10.66 -30.00
CA ILE A 40 -1.94 9.59 -29.29
C ILE A 40 -2.63 10.09 -28.01
N PHE A 41 -2.10 11.10 -27.35
CA PHE A 41 -2.70 11.66 -26.13
C PHE A 41 -3.80 12.65 -26.43
N GLU A 42 -3.48 13.76 -27.12
CA GLU A 42 -4.35 14.93 -27.32
C GLU A 42 -5.22 14.86 -28.57
N GLY A 43 -4.91 13.97 -29.51
CA GLY A 43 -5.63 13.85 -30.78
C GLY A 43 -7.13 13.57 -30.58
N LYS A 44 -7.96 14.00 -31.54
CA LYS A 44 -9.44 13.84 -31.50
C LYS A 44 -9.87 12.39 -31.18
N LYS A 45 -9.11 11.40 -31.60
CA LYS A 45 -9.32 9.96 -31.33
C LYS A 45 -8.26 9.41 -30.36
N GLY A 46 -7.57 10.29 -29.66
CA GLY A 46 -6.52 9.94 -28.71
C GLY A 46 -7.08 9.53 -27.34
N ILE A 47 -6.15 9.11 -26.46
CA ILE A 47 -6.49 8.49 -25.18
C ILE A 47 -7.24 9.45 -24.23
N LEU A 48 -6.90 10.75 -24.22
CA LEU A 48 -7.59 11.73 -23.37
C LEU A 48 -9.08 11.86 -23.73
N ASN A 49 -9.40 11.91 -25.04
CA ASN A 49 -10.77 11.96 -25.51
C ASN A 49 -11.52 10.64 -25.32
N ALA A 50 -10.81 9.51 -25.32
CA ALA A 50 -11.42 8.19 -25.08
C ALA A 50 -11.71 7.94 -23.59
N MET A 51 -10.92 8.52 -22.68
CA MET A 51 -10.95 8.20 -21.25
C MET A 51 -11.57 9.33 -20.39
N SER A 52 -11.71 10.55 -20.93
CA SER A 52 -12.22 11.70 -20.18
C SER A 52 -13.39 12.35 -20.89
N ARG A 53 -14.41 12.79 -20.11
CA ARG A 53 -15.51 13.63 -20.60
C ARG A 53 -15.09 15.10 -20.76
N ASP A 54 -14.07 15.54 -20.05
CA ASP A 54 -13.49 16.88 -20.08
C ASP A 54 -11.94 16.74 -20.19
N PRO A 55 -11.44 16.46 -21.40
CA PRO A 55 -10.01 16.29 -21.63
C PRO A 55 -9.26 17.62 -21.53
N ARG A 56 -8.21 17.68 -20.71
CA ARG A 56 -7.38 18.86 -20.46
C ARG A 56 -5.92 18.57 -20.80
N PRO A 57 -5.53 18.51 -22.06
CA PRO A 57 -4.18 18.13 -22.48
C PRO A 57 -3.07 19.05 -21.93
N ASN A 58 -3.36 20.36 -21.76
CA ASN A 58 -2.42 21.31 -21.16
C ASN A 58 -1.99 20.94 -19.74
N MET A 59 -2.84 20.28 -18.95
CA MET A 59 -2.47 19.83 -17.61
C MET A 59 -1.35 18.77 -17.59
N LEU A 60 -1.08 18.12 -18.72
CA LEU A 60 0.05 17.18 -18.85
C LEU A 60 1.39 17.90 -18.95
N THR A 61 1.40 19.13 -19.41
CA THR A 61 2.61 19.92 -19.70
C THR A 61 2.74 21.17 -18.83
N ASP A 62 1.72 21.48 -18.02
CA ASP A 62 1.76 22.61 -17.10
C ASP A 62 2.99 22.48 -16.14
N ASN A 63 3.75 23.56 -16.05
CA ASN A 63 4.93 23.69 -15.18
C ASN A 63 6.14 22.77 -15.53
N LEU A 64 6.16 22.08 -16.68
CA LEU A 64 7.31 21.23 -17.05
C LEU A 64 8.64 22.00 -17.13
N GLU A 65 8.60 23.25 -17.61
CA GLU A 65 9.79 24.15 -17.67
C GLU A 65 10.39 24.40 -16.29
N HIS A 66 9.58 24.46 -15.22
CA HIS A 66 10.04 24.65 -13.86
C HIS A 66 10.53 23.36 -13.18
N LEU A 67 10.11 22.19 -13.68
CA LEU A 67 10.54 20.89 -13.13
C LEU A 67 12.04 20.63 -13.33
N ALA A 68 12.64 21.17 -14.41
CA ALA A 68 14.06 21.02 -14.68
C ALA A 68 14.95 21.80 -13.69
N GLU A 69 14.40 22.90 -13.13
CA GLU A 69 15.12 23.82 -12.24
C GLU A 69 14.88 23.52 -10.75
N ARG A 70 13.84 22.77 -10.41
CA ARG A 70 13.38 22.51 -9.03
C ARG A 70 13.18 21.04 -8.77
N SER A 71 14.16 20.40 -8.13
CA SER A 71 14.06 18.98 -7.74
C SER A 71 13.02 18.70 -6.65
N ASP A 72 12.70 19.71 -5.82
CA ASP A 72 11.75 19.62 -4.71
C ASP A 72 10.29 19.44 -5.15
N VAL A 73 9.96 19.75 -6.40
CA VAL A 73 8.58 19.61 -6.95
C VAL A 73 8.33 18.28 -7.68
N TRP A 74 9.32 17.41 -7.78
CA TRP A 74 9.15 16.12 -8.44
C TRP A 74 8.20 15.23 -7.66
N LYS A 75 7.22 14.64 -8.34
CA LYS A 75 6.20 13.79 -7.71
C LYS A 75 6.77 12.56 -7.01
N ILE A 76 7.96 12.11 -7.39
CA ILE A 76 8.65 11.00 -6.71
C ILE A 76 8.96 11.34 -5.23
N ASN A 77 9.13 12.62 -4.89
CA ASN A 77 9.38 13.06 -3.51
C ASN A 77 8.13 12.96 -2.62
N PHE A 78 6.95 12.78 -3.22
CA PHE A 78 5.66 12.70 -2.52
C PHE A 78 5.06 11.30 -2.61
N VAL A 79 5.86 10.29 -2.91
CA VAL A 79 5.43 8.90 -2.98
C VAL A 79 5.47 8.26 -1.60
N SER A 80 4.39 7.60 -1.22
CA SER A 80 4.33 6.82 0.01
C SER A 80 4.90 5.42 -0.17
N PHE A 81 5.67 4.96 0.79
CA PHE A 81 6.07 3.55 0.90
C PHE A 81 4.97 2.75 1.60
N LYS A 82 4.62 1.59 1.09
CA LYS A 82 3.68 0.69 1.77
C LYS A 82 4.43 -0.17 2.78
N VAL A 83 4.40 0.23 4.05
CA VAL A 83 5.03 -0.54 5.14
C VAL A 83 4.24 -1.83 5.40
N HIS A 84 2.91 -1.75 5.46
CA HIS A 84 2.05 -2.90 5.69
C HIS A 84 1.63 -3.60 4.40
N SER A 85 1.37 -4.89 4.47
CA SER A 85 1.00 -5.75 3.34
C SER A 85 -0.51 -5.79 3.07
N SER A 86 -1.22 -4.69 3.35
CA SER A 86 -2.67 -4.55 3.23
C SER A 86 -3.05 -3.39 2.31
N CYS A 87 -4.34 -3.14 2.13
CA CYS A 87 -4.85 -1.96 1.43
C CYS A 87 -4.34 -0.68 2.10
N ARG A 88 -3.97 0.34 1.32
CA ARG A 88 -3.45 1.59 1.87
C ARG A 88 -4.42 2.26 2.84
N HIS A 89 -5.72 2.15 2.59
CA HIS A 89 -6.77 2.69 3.46
C HIS A 89 -6.85 2.03 4.84
N THR A 90 -6.18 0.90 5.08
CA THR A 90 -6.11 0.26 6.40
C THR A 90 -4.90 0.71 7.22
N HIS A 91 -3.89 1.36 6.60
CA HIS A 91 -2.59 1.58 7.21
C HIS A 91 -2.62 2.42 8.47
N ALA A 92 -3.37 3.55 8.48
CA ALA A 92 -3.47 4.39 9.66
C ALA A 92 -4.09 3.64 10.86
N ALA A 93 -5.13 2.82 10.62
CA ALA A 93 -5.74 2.00 11.65
C ALA A 93 -4.80 0.90 12.14
N VAL A 94 -4.04 0.27 11.24
CA VAL A 94 -3.00 -0.73 11.58
C VAL A 94 -1.91 -0.09 12.44
N ASP A 95 -1.38 1.08 12.05
CA ASP A 95 -0.39 1.82 12.85
C ASP A 95 -0.94 2.20 14.23
N GLY A 96 -2.20 2.65 14.29
CA GLY A 96 -2.87 2.95 15.54
C GLY A 96 -2.98 1.74 16.46
N ALA A 97 -3.37 0.60 15.91
CA ALA A 97 -3.48 -0.67 16.64
C ALA A 97 -2.11 -1.13 17.18
N ILE A 98 -1.05 -1.06 16.37
CA ILE A 98 0.32 -1.40 16.79
C ILE A 98 0.77 -0.47 17.92
N ARG A 99 0.57 0.85 17.79
CA ARG A 99 0.93 1.82 18.85
C ARG A 99 0.23 1.53 20.17
N ILE A 100 -1.06 1.19 20.13
CA ILE A 100 -1.81 0.81 21.34
C ILE A 100 -1.24 -0.47 21.96
N ALA A 101 -0.99 -1.50 21.15
CA ALA A 101 -0.46 -2.78 21.61
C ALA A 101 0.98 -2.69 22.13
N ASP A 102 1.80 -1.76 21.60
CA ASP A 102 3.18 -1.55 22.06
C ASP A 102 3.25 -0.72 23.34
N SER A 103 2.36 0.24 23.49
CA SER A 103 2.39 1.19 24.61
C SER A 103 1.65 0.69 25.85
N ASN A 104 0.90 -0.40 25.76
CA ASN A 104 0.04 -0.88 26.84
C ASN A 104 0.20 -2.39 27.04
N SER A 105 -0.03 -2.83 28.29
CA SER A 105 -0.01 -4.25 28.66
C SER A 105 -1.44 -4.76 28.84
N PHE A 106 -1.89 -5.61 27.94
CA PHE A 106 -3.15 -6.35 28.01
C PHE A 106 -3.06 -7.62 27.16
N GLU A 107 -3.88 -8.61 27.51
CA GLU A 107 -4.00 -9.80 26.70
C GLU A 107 -5.11 -9.61 25.65
N ILE A 108 -4.96 -10.25 24.49
CA ILE A 108 -6.00 -10.18 23.42
C ILE A 108 -7.37 -10.62 23.92
N ALA A 109 -7.39 -11.60 24.85
CA ALA A 109 -8.61 -12.08 25.48
C ALA A 109 -9.34 -11.00 26.30
N ASP A 110 -8.60 -10.02 26.86
CA ASP A 110 -9.17 -8.94 27.66
C ASP A 110 -9.91 -7.88 26.83
N ILE A 111 -9.74 -7.87 25.51
CA ILE A 111 -10.39 -6.92 24.63
C ILE A 111 -11.90 -7.19 24.59
N ALA A 112 -12.69 -6.22 25.01
CA ALA A 112 -14.15 -6.25 24.93
C ALA A 112 -14.62 -5.91 23.51
N ASP A 113 -14.17 -4.76 22.98
CA ASP A 113 -14.44 -4.31 21.61
C ASP A 113 -13.34 -3.33 21.13
N VAL A 114 -13.31 -3.13 19.82
CA VAL A 114 -12.48 -2.14 19.14
C VAL A 114 -13.37 -1.31 18.22
N LYS A 115 -13.24 0.02 18.32
CA LYS A 115 -13.89 0.95 17.42
C LYS A 115 -12.84 1.67 16.58
N ILE A 116 -13.10 1.75 15.28
CA ILE A 116 -12.25 2.49 14.33
C ILE A 116 -13.08 3.60 13.71
N GLU A 117 -12.53 4.81 13.69
CA GLU A 117 -13.09 5.93 12.95
C GLU A 117 -12.16 6.24 11.78
N ILE A 118 -12.76 6.37 10.57
CA ILE A 118 -12.07 6.57 9.31
C ILE A 118 -12.80 7.60 8.44
N TYR A 119 -12.24 7.94 7.29
CA TYR A 119 -12.88 8.80 6.29
C TYR A 119 -13.73 7.97 5.30
N SER A 120 -14.74 8.60 4.69
CA SER A 120 -15.77 7.96 3.86
C SER A 120 -15.21 7.14 2.71
N GLN A 121 -14.17 7.65 2.00
CA GLN A 121 -13.57 6.94 0.87
C GLN A 121 -12.94 5.61 1.28
N ALA A 122 -12.44 5.51 2.53
CA ALA A 122 -11.94 4.24 3.06
C ALA A 122 -13.08 3.27 3.36
N LEU A 123 -14.19 3.77 3.96
CA LEU A 123 -15.37 2.96 4.21
C LEU A 123 -15.90 2.33 2.91
N ASP A 124 -16.08 3.14 1.85
CA ASP A 124 -16.57 2.68 0.55
C ASP A 124 -15.78 1.51 -0.05
N LEU A 125 -14.49 1.41 0.30
CA LEU A 125 -13.58 0.39 -0.23
C LEU A 125 -13.39 -0.83 0.68
N LEU A 126 -13.65 -0.70 1.98
CA LEU A 126 -13.31 -1.70 2.98
C LEU A 126 -14.54 -2.33 3.63
N ASP A 127 -15.72 -1.73 3.46
CA ASP A 127 -16.95 -2.23 4.05
C ASP A 127 -17.37 -3.58 3.43
N GLY A 128 -17.81 -4.50 4.28
CA GLY A 128 -18.30 -5.81 3.88
C GLY A 128 -17.22 -6.77 3.34
N VAL A 129 -15.91 -6.41 3.39
CA VAL A 129 -14.85 -7.29 2.90
C VAL A 129 -14.51 -8.35 3.94
N GLU A 130 -14.90 -9.60 3.67
CA GLU A 130 -14.58 -10.77 4.49
C GLU A 130 -13.21 -11.37 4.14
N PRO A 131 -12.42 -11.84 5.12
CA PRO A 131 -11.08 -12.39 4.89
C PRO A 131 -11.09 -13.84 4.38
N VAL A 132 -11.89 -14.15 3.36
CA VAL A 132 -12.11 -15.52 2.83
C VAL A 132 -10.91 -16.05 2.03
N THR A 133 -10.04 -15.19 1.57
CA THR A 133 -8.77 -15.55 0.90
C THR A 133 -7.65 -14.66 1.42
N PRO A 134 -6.36 -15.05 1.27
CA PRO A 134 -5.23 -14.17 1.60
C PRO A 134 -5.28 -12.81 0.90
N TRP A 135 -5.88 -12.74 -0.28
CA TRP A 135 -6.04 -11.51 -1.05
C TRP A 135 -7.17 -10.63 -0.50
N ALA A 136 -8.32 -11.22 -0.19
CA ALA A 136 -9.45 -10.52 0.44
C ALA A 136 -9.07 -10.01 1.83
N ALA A 137 -8.38 -10.82 2.63
CA ALA A 137 -7.93 -10.45 3.97
C ALA A 137 -7.11 -9.15 4.01
N LYS A 138 -6.36 -8.83 2.94
CA LYS A 138 -5.60 -7.57 2.82
C LYS A 138 -6.49 -6.33 2.65
N PHE A 139 -7.77 -6.50 2.39
CA PHE A 139 -8.77 -5.43 2.29
C PHE A 139 -9.76 -5.44 3.45
N SER A 140 -9.78 -6.49 4.27
CA SER A 140 -10.61 -6.54 5.49
C SER A 140 -9.98 -5.69 6.58
N LEU A 141 -10.56 -4.51 6.86
CA LEU A 141 -10.08 -3.62 7.91
C LEU A 141 -10.10 -4.30 9.29
N PRO A 142 -11.18 -5.00 9.69
CA PRO A 142 -11.21 -5.72 10.96
C PRO A 142 -10.08 -6.76 11.07
N PHE A 143 -9.86 -7.56 10.02
CA PHE A 143 -8.81 -8.57 10.02
C PHE A 143 -7.40 -7.94 10.13
N CYS A 144 -7.13 -6.86 9.39
CA CYS A 144 -5.84 -6.16 9.45
C CYS A 144 -5.57 -5.58 10.83
N VAL A 145 -6.58 -4.96 11.47
CA VAL A 145 -6.45 -4.38 12.81
C VAL A 145 -6.34 -5.46 13.88
N ALA A 146 -7.10 -6.55 13.79
CA ALA A 146 -6.97 -7.71 14.68
C ALA A 146 -5.57 -8.32 14.61
N THR A 147 -5.03 -8.45 13.41
CA THR A 147 -3.66 -8.91 13.16
C THR A 147 -2.63 -7.97 13.81
N ALA A 148 -2.80 -6.67 13.62
CA ALA A 148 -1.93 -5.63 14.18
C ALA A 148 -1.91 -5.63 15.73
N LEU A 149 -3.08 -5.72 16.35
CA LEU A 149 -3.20 -5.82 17.82
C LEU A 149 -2.51 -7.08 18.38
N ARG A 150 -2.65 -8.20 17.66
CA ARG A 150 -2.15 -9.49 18.12
C ARG A 150 -0.66 -9.70 17.92
N TYR A 151 -0.17 -9.31 16.76
CA TYR A 151 1.21 -9.63 16.33
C TYR A 151 2.12 -8.40 16.30
N LYS A 152 1.58 -7.19 16.47
CA LYS A 152 2.29 -5.91 16.36
C LYS A 152 2.94 -5.70 14.98
N ASP A 153 2.42 -6.38 13.98
CA ASP A 153 2.82 -6.25 12.59
C ASP A 153 1.66 -6.59 11.64
N CYS A 154 1.79 -6.19 10.38
CA CYS A 154 0.88 -6.52 9.29
C CYS A 154 1.69 -6.87 8.04
N THR A 155 2.62 -7.83 8.19
CA THR A 155 3.57 -8.29 7.18
C THR A 155 2.96 -9.35 6.25
N PRO A 156 3.62 -9.73 5.14
CA PRO A 156 3.10 -10.76 4.23
C PRO A 156 2.80 -12.10 4.90
N SER A 157 3.57 -12.47 5.94
CA SER A 157 3.39 -13.72 6.67
C SER A 157 2.05 -13.82 7.43
N ARG A 158 1.34 -12.68 7.57
CA ARG A 158 0.01 -12.63 8.20
C ARG A 158 -1.14 -12.88 7.21
N PHE A 159 -0.84 -13.07 5.94
CA PHE A 159 -1.82 -13.25 4.86
C PHE A 159 -1.55 -14.54 4.08
N THR A 160 -1.45 -15.66 4.79
CA THR A 160 -1.35 -17.02 4.22
C THR A 160 -2.67 -17.76 4.39
N GLU A 161 -2.87 -18.85 3.66
CA GLU A 161 -4.05 -19.71 3.81
C GLU A 161 -4.25 -20.19 5.25
N GLU A 162 -3.17 -20.43 5.98
CA GLU A 162 -3.21 -20.84 7.39
C GLU A 162 -3.59 -19.68 8.32
N THR A 163 -2.96 -18.52 8.15
CA THR A 163 -3.12 -17.39 9.08
C THR A 163 -4.48 -16.72 8.97
N ILE A 164 -5.12 -16.71 7.80
CA ILE A 164 -6.47 -16.18 7.63
C ILE A 164 -7.55 -17.05 8.30
N LEU A 165 -7.23 -18.30 8.63
CA LEU A 165 -8.13 -19.23 9.32
C LEU A 165 -7.90 -19.27 10.84
N ASP A 166 -6.98 -18.46 11.36
CA ASP A 166 -6.68 -18.41 12.79
C ASP A 166 -7.88 -17.89 13.60
N GLN A 167 -8.45 -18.77 14.42
CA GLN A 167 -9.68 -18.51 15.15
C GLN A 167 -9.55 -17.36 16.16
N THR A 168 -8.38 -17.14 16.74
CA THR A 168 -8.15 -16.04 17.68
C THR A 168 -8.19 -14.70 16.97
N THR A 169 -7.57 -14.61 15.79
CA THR A 169 -7.60 -13.38 14.96
C THR A 169 -9.00 -13.12 14.44
N LEU A 170 -9.71 -14.14 13.97
CA LEU A 170 -11.09 -14.01 13.49
C LEU A 170 -12.04 -13.58 14.61
N ALA A 171 -11.98 -14.21 15.77
CA ALA A 171 -12.82 -13.83 16.93
C ALA A 171 -12.51 -12.40 17.43
N LEU A 172 -11.26 -11.92 17.30
CA LEU A 172 -10.95 -10.53 17.57
C LEU A 172 -11.51 -9.60 16.48
N ALA A 173 -11.41 -9.99 15.21
CA ALA A 173 -11.95 -9.21 14.10
C ALA A 173 -13.48 -9.01 14.22
N GLU A 174 -14.22 -9.99 14.71
CA GLU A 174 -15.67 -9.88 14.99
C GLU A 174 -16.01 -8.83 16.06
N LYS A 175 -15.05 -8.47 16.93
CA LYS A 175 -15.24 -7.42 17.94
C LYS A 175 -14.89 -6.02 17.41
N ILE A 176 -14.47 -5.90 16.16
CA ILE A 176 -14.03 -4.64 15.57
C ILE A 176 -15.16 -4.05 14.73
N SER A 177 -15.54 -2.84 15.06
CA SER A 177 -16.47 -2.03 14.27
C SER A 177 -15.76 -0.79 13.72
N PHE A 178 -16.24 -0.26 12.59
CA PHE A 178 -15.70 0.96 12.03
C PHE A 178 -16.79 1.83 11.42
N ASP A 179 -16.58 3.14 11.45
CA ASP A 179 -17.54 4.15 11.00
C ASP A 179 -16.81 5.41 10.52
N THR A 180 -17.51 6.27 9.83
CA THR A 180 -16.94 7.54 9.32
C THR A 180 -17.08 8.68 10.33
N LYS A 181 -16.17 9.66 10.21
CA LYS A 181 -16.21 10.91 10.96
C LYS A 181 -15.89 12.11 10.08
N GLU A 182 -16.69 13.15 10.21
CA GLU A 182 -16.58 14.36 9.40
C GLU A 182 -15.24 15.08 9.58
N ASP A 183 -14.67 15.07 10.80
CA ASP A 183 -13.36 15.64 11.09
C ASP A 183 -12.24 14.89 10.32
N LEU A 184 -12.31 13.56 10.24
CA LEU A 184 -11.37 12.73 9.47
C LEU A 184 -11.61 12.86 7.95
N ASP A 185 -12.86 12.94 7.53
CA ASP A 185 -13.25 13.16 6.13
C ASP A 185 -12.66 14.46 5.57
N SER A 186 -12.69 15.52 6.37
CA SER A 186 -12.16 16.83 5.96
C SER A 186 -10.64 16.84 5.74
N MET A 187 -9.91 15.89 6.30
CA MET A 187 -8.46 15.74 6.12
C MET A 187 -8.09 15.02 4.82
N TYR A 188 -8.97 14.16 4.31
CA TYR A 188 -8.73 13.43 3.05
C TYR A 188 -8.96 14.34 1.83
N PRO A 189 -8.16 14.30 0.75
CA PRO A 189 -7.04 13.37 0.50
C PRO A 189 -5.66 13.86 0.93
N ALA A 190 -5.54 14.98 1.62
CA ALA A 190 -4.25 15.55 2.05
C ALA A 190 -3.58 14.68 3.12
N ALA A 191 -4.37 14.08 4.02
CA ALA A 191 -3.96 13.05 4.97
C ALA A 191 -4.88 11.83 4.83
N TRP A 192 -4.46 10.70 5.41
CA TRP A 192 -5.20 9.43 5.37
C TRP A 192 -5.46 8.93 6.79
N PRO A 193 -6.27 9.69 7.56
CA PRO A 193 -6.37 9.52 9.00
C PRO A 193 -7.18 8.30 9.43
N SER A 194 -6.89 7.82 10.63
CA SER A 194 -7.76 6.89 11.37
C SER A 194 -7.61 7.11 12.87
N ARG A 195 -8.68 6.90 13.63
CA ARG A 195 -8.69 6.86 15.09
C ARG A 195 -9.08 5.46 15.53
N VAL A 196 -8.27 4.85 16.39
CA VAL A 196 -8.47 3.50 16.92
C VAL A 196 -8.70 3.58 18.42
N MET A 197 -9.77 2.97 18.89
CA MET A 197 -10.14 2.87 20.29
C MET A 197 -10.25 1.39 20.67
N VAL A 198 -9.49 0.95 21.67
CA VAL A 198 -9.52 -0.40 22.23
C VAL A 198 -10.10 -0.33 23.62
N ARG A 199 -11.21 -1.00 23.89
CA ARG A 199 -11.83 -1.10 25.21
C ARG A 199 -11.64 -2.50 25.78
N LEU A 200 -11.19 -2.58 27.03
CA LEU A 200 -11.01 -3.83 27.76
C LEU A 200 -12.25 -4.19 28.59
N GLN A 201 -12.39 -5.48 28.94
CA GLN A 201 -13.47 -6.00 29.77
C GLN A 201 -13.49 -5.39 31.19
N ASN A 202 -12.34 -4.97 31.71
CA ASN A 202 -12.23 -4.28 32.99
C ASN A 202 -12.60 -2.80 32.96
N GLY A 203 -13.02 -2.28 31.80
CA GLY A 203 -13.41 -0.90 31.57
C GLY A 203 -12.28 0.06 31.19
N ALA A 204 -11.02 -0.39 31.17
CA ALA A 204 -9.93 0.43 30.63
C ALA A 204 -10.10 0.64 29.13
N SER A 205 -9.70 1.82 28.64
CA SER A 205 -9.79 2.19 27.24
C SER A 205 -8.52 2.89 26.78
N TYR A 206 -8.06 2.56 25.59
CA TYR A 206 -6.89 3.16 24.94
C TYR A 206 -7.31 3.70 23.59
N GLU A 207 -6.85 4.89 23.26
CA GLU A 207 -7.16 5.57 22.01
C GLU A 207 -5.90 6.17 21.39
N THR A 208 -5.84 6.14 20.07
CA THR A 208 -4.81 6.84 19.29
C THR A 208 -5.35 7.27 17.95
N GLN A 209 -4.91 8.43 17.48
CA GLN A 209 -5.15 8.90 16.11
C GLN A 209 -3.85 8.88 15.33
N VAL A 210 -3.93 8.48 14.08
CA VAL A 210 -2.84 8.51 13.10
C VAL A 210 -3.34 9.27 11.89
N ASP A 211 -2.74 10.42 11.61
CA ASP A 211 -3.11 11.28 10.49
C ASP A 211 -2.35 10.87 9.22
N TYR A 212 -1.07 10.57 9.38
CA TYR A 212 -0.17 10.12 8.32
C TYR A 212 0.36 8.73 8.67
N PRO A 213 -0.06 7.69 7.94
CA PRO A 213 0.46 6.34 8.15
C PRO A 213 1.97 6.24 7.90
N ALA A 214 2.59 5.25 8.53
CA ALA A 214 3.99 4.95 8.30
C ALA A 214 4.29 4.78 6.81
N GLY A 215 5.34 5.44 6.34
CA GLY A 215 5.74 5.47 4.94
C GLY A 215 5.20 6.62 4.11
N ASP A 216 4.40 7.51 4.67
CA ASP A 216 4.05 8.78 4.02
C ASP A 216 5.24 9.77 4.06
N PRO A 217 5.27 10.75 3.16
CA PRO A 217 6.33 11.78 3.17
C PRO A 217 6.46 12.53 4.49
N GLU A 218 5.38 12.59 5.28
CA GLU A 218 5.33 13.20 6.61
C GLU A 218 5.84 12.29 7.73
N THR A 219 6.07 11.01 7.40
CA THR A 219 6.54 9.98 8.35
C THR A 219 7.80 9.31 7.81
N ASP A 220 8.88 9.42 8.55
CA ASP A 220 10.15 8.83 8.13
C ASP A 220 10.08 7.29 8.07
N VAL A 221 10.55 6.74 6.95
CA VAL A 221 10.87 5.32 6.81
C VAL A 221 12.37 5.20 6.57
N THR A 222 13.06 4.51 7.46
CA THR A 222 14.50 4.34 7.35
C THR A 222 14.89 3.36 6.24
N THR A 223 16.08 3.53 5.72
CA THR A 223 16.69 2.57 4.77
C THR A 223 16.69 1.14 5.33
N GLU A 224 16.90 1.00 6.65
CA GLU A 224 16.87 -0.28 7.37
C GLU A 224 15.50 -0.95 7.28
N GLN A 225 14.42 -0.19 7.57
CA GLN A 225 13.04 -0.70 7.50
C GLN A 225 12.67 -1.13 6.07
N LEU A 226 13.08 -0.38 5.06
CA LEU A 226 12.87 -0.76 3.66
C LEU A 226 13.66 -2.01 3.27
N SER A 227 14.92 -2.09 3.73
CA SER A 227 15.78 -3.25 3.49
C SER A 227 15.23 -4.51 4.16
N GLU A 228 14.75 -4.40 5.40
CA GLU A 228 14.14 -5.51 6.13
C GLU A 228 12.86 -6.00 5.46
N LYS A 229 12.01 -5.07 5.02
CA LYS A 229 10.84 -5.41 4.22
C LYS A 229 11.23 -6.14 2.94
N PHE A 230 12.25 -5.65 2.24
CA PHE A 230 12.74 -6.31 1.02
C PHE A 230 13.26 -7.71 1.32
N ARG A 231 14.08 -7.89 2.38
CA ARG A 231 14.56 -9.22 2.82
C ARG A 231 13.41 -10.18 3.07
N SER A 232 12.41 -9.76 3.82
CA SER A 232 11.26 -10.62 4.17
C SER A 232 10.49 -11.12 2.93
N LEU A 233 10.46 -10.32 1.87
CA LEU A 233 9.75 -10.63 0.63
C LEU A 233 10.63 -11.39 -0.37
N ALA A 234 11.90 -11.04 -0.49
CA ALA A 234 12.79 -11.50 -1.56
C ALA A 234 13.60 -12.74 -1.19
N TYR A 235 13.93 -12.92 0.09
CA TYR A 235 14.78 -14.02 0.55
C TYR A 235 14.31 -15.42 0.12
N PRO A 236 13.00 -15.75 0.14
CA PRO A 236 12.52 -17.05 -0.33
C PRO A 236 12.83 -17.35 -1.82
N TYR A 237 13.15 -16.33 -2.60
CA TYR A 237 13.40 -16.43 -4.04
C TYR A 237 14.85 -16.13 -4.42
N LEU A 238 15.52 -15.22 -3.72
CA LEU A 238 16.85 -14.72 -4.05
C LEU A 238 17.93 -15.26 -3.09
N GLU A 239 17.54 -15.80 -1.94
CA GLU A 239 18.46 -16.37 -0.94
C GLU A 239 19.64 -15.39 -0.65
N HIS A 240 20.88 -15.85 -0.86
CA HIS A 240 22.09 -15.06 -0.65
C HIS A 240 22.22 -13.82 -1.56
N ASN A 241 21.53 -13.78 -2.69
CA ASN A 241 21.53 -12.61 -3.59
C ASN A 241 20.68 -11.45 -3.05
N THR A 242 19.85 -11.68 -2.03
CA THR A 242 18.97 -10.66 -1.44
C THR A 242 19.75 -9.44 -0.96
N ASP A 243 20.82 -9.64 -0.21
CA ASP A 243 21.65 -8.53 0.31
C ASP A 243 22.44 -7.86 -0.81
N SER A 244 22.87 -8.59 -1.83
CA SER A 244 23.52 -8.02 -3.00
C SER A 244 22.60 -7.06 -3.78
N VAL A 245 21.30 -7.36 -3.86
CA VAL A 245 20.31 -6.44 -4.47
C VAL A 245 20.13 -5.20 -3.61
N ILE A 246 20.03 -5.35 -2.27
CA ILE A 246 19.92 -4.21 -1.35
C ILE A 246 21.15 -3.30 -1.51
N GLU A 247 22.32 -3.87 -1.48
CA GLU A 247 23.57 -3.12 -1.64
C GLU A 247 23.63 -2.40 -2.98
N LEU A 248 23.28 -3.08 -4.07
CA LEU A 248 23.24 -2.51 -5.40
C LEU A 248 22.31 -1.30 -5.51
N VAL A 249 21.14 -1.35 -4.85
CA VAL A 249 20.11 -0.31 -4.96
C VAL A 249 20.29 0.81 -3.95
N MET A 250 20.62 0.47 -2.68
CA MET A 250 20.58 1.43 -1.58
C MET A 250 21.91 2.13 -1.29
N GLN A 251 23.06 1.52 -1.64
CA GLN A 251 24.37 2.04 -1.25
C GLN A 251 25.10 2.78 -2.39
N ARG A 252 24.52 2.82 -3.58
CA ARG A 252 25.18 3.49 -4.72
C ARG A 252 24.83 4.96 -4.81
N THR A 253 25.83 5.76 -5.14
CA THR A 253 25.71 7.19 -5.44
C THR A 253 25.10 7.47 -6.83
N TYR A 254 24.90 6.44 -7.63
CA TYR A 254 24.30 6.52 -8.97
C TYR A 254 23.33 5.34 -9.18
N ALA A 255 22.29 5.55 -9.98
CA ALA A 255 21.34 4.51 -10.33
C ALA A 255 22.04 3.35 -11.06
N PRO A 256 21.86 2.08 -10.64
CA PRO A 256 22.41 0.93 -11.34
C PRO A 256 21.78 0.80 -12.74
N LYS A 257 22.52 0.23 -13.68
CA LYS A 257 21.93 -0.16 -14.96
C LYS A 257 20.95 -1.32 -14.73
N ALA A 258 19.84 -1.33 -15.46
CA ALA A 258 18.86 -2.42 -15.36
C ALA A 258 19.51 -3.81 -15.53
N ARG A 259 20.54 -3.91 -16.40
CA ARG A 259 21.29 -5.15 -16.60
C ARG A 259 22.04 -5.62 -15.34
N GLU A 260 22.65 -4.72 -14.59
CA GLU A 260 23.34 -5.08 -13.35
C GLU A 260 22.37 -5.71 -12.33
N LEU A 261 21.15 -5.16 -12.24
CA LEU A 261 20.11 -5.70 -11.39
C LEU A 261 19.62 -7.06 -11.89
N THR A 262 19.37 -7.20 -13.19
CA THR A 262 18.90 -8.49 -13.76
C THR A 262 19.95 -9.58 -13.66
N ASP A 263 21.23 -9.24 -13.78
CA ASP A 263 22.36 -10.19 -13.62
C ASP A 263 22.39 -10.73 -12.17
N VAL A 264 22.24 -9.88 -11.15
CA VAL A 264 22.21 -10.33 -9.75
C VAL A 264 20.97 -11.19 -9.44
N ILE A 265 19.80 -10.84 -10.00
CA ILE A 265 18.55 -11.57 -9.78
C ILE A 265 18.52 -12.89 -10.57
N GLY A 266 19.11 -12.93 -11.75
CA GLY A 266 19.03 -14.05 -12.69
C GLY A 266 20.03 -15.17 -12.46
N HIS A 267 21.05 -14.99 -11.63
CA HIS A 267 21.97 -16.05 -11.24
C HIS A 267 21.35 -16.96 -10.18
N LYS A 268 20.69 -18.03 -10.64
CA LYS A 268 20.35 -19.21 -9.84
C LYS A 268 21.40 -20.28 -9.99
#